data_44d0eaab07fc06a3ac6a4eacdff6ad4f
#
_entry.id   44d0eaab07fc06a3ac6a4eacdff6ad4f
#
_cell.length_a   1.000
_cell.length_b   1.000
_cell.length_c   1.000
_cell.angle_alpha   90.00
_cell.angle_beta   90.00
_cell.angle_gamma   90.00
#
_symmetry.space_group_name_H-M   'P 1'
#
loop_
_entity.id
_entity.type
_entity.pdbx_description
1 polymer ?
#
loop_
_entity_poly.entity_id
_entity_poly.type
_entity_poly.pdbx_seq_one_letter_code
_entity_poly.pdbx_strand_id
1 'polypeptide(L)'
;MKLVYMGQFRDLSGYAIAARDYLKALDIYLRDHPDAFELRLYSCVAAEDIQMDESEHKLIEKYEFKNDEDLDKFIADDFDLLWHLPPPLVNFGDERFKPSPGCSPSMSKLLLSCNKSVSLLAWETDTVPTEWKRAFEYYPPDKIITPSRWNKDVFEKGMQVP
;
A
#
# COMPACT_ATOMS: atom_id res chain seq x y z
N MET A 1 -12.16 -13.79 -4.26
CA MET A 1 -11.75 -12.69 -3.36
C MET A 1 -11.06 -11.62 -4.22
N LYS A 2 -11.29 -10.32 -3.94
CA LYS A 2 -10.60 -9.22 -4.61
C LYS A 2 -9.54 -8.65 -3.67
N LEU A 3 -8.35 -8.35 -4.19
CA LEU A 3 -7.23 -7.78 -3.45
C LEU A 3 -6.69 -6.55 -4.18
N VAL A 4 -6.70 -5.41 -3.51
CA VAL A 4 -5.98 -4.23 -3.99
C VAL A 4 -4.63 -4.16 -3.29
N TYR A 5 -3.55 -4.11 -4.04
CA TYR A 5 -2.22 -3.85 -3.52
C TYR A 5 -1.85 -2.38 -3.81
N MET A 6 -1.89 -1.57 -2.77
CA MET A 6 -1.57 -0.15 -2.82
C MET A 6 -0.12 0.08 -2.38
N GLY A 7 0.68 0.75 -3.20
CA GLY A 7 2.09 0.97 -2.90
C GLY A 7 2.80 1.92 -3.84
N GLN A 8 4.09 2.15 -3.57
CA GLN A 8 4.98 2.90 -4.43
C GLN A 8 5.67 1.93 -5.39
N PHE A 9 5.10 1.68 -6.56
CA PHE A 9 5.72 0.76 -7.52
C PHE A 9 6.67 1.46 -8.48
N ARG A 10 6.47 2.75 -8.73
CA ARG A 10 7.16 3.54 -9.75
C ARG A 10 8.09 4.58 -9.10
N ASP A 11 9.06 4.09 -8.32
CA ASP A 11 10.04 4.92 -7.61
C ASP A 11 11.31 4.09 -7.30
N LEU A 12 12.39 4.70 -6.85
CA LEU A 12 13.68 4.05 -6.54
C LEU A 12 13.90 3.80 -5.04
N SER A 13 12.91 4.13 -4.20
CA SER A 13 13.01 3.89 -2.75
C SER A 13 13.07 2.41 -2.41
N GLY A 14 13.56 2.12 -1.21
CA GLY A 14 13.52 0.76 -0.66
C GLY A 14 12.11 0.18 -0.60
N TYR A 15 11.11 1.02 -0.32
CA TYR A 15 9.70 0.64 -0.35
C TYR A 15 9.25 0.20 -1.75
N ALA A 16 9.65 0.93 -2.79
CA ALA A 16 9.29 0.60 -4.16
C ALA A 16 9.96 -0.69 -4.66
N ILE A 17 11.24 -0.88 -4.33
CA ILE A 17 11.96 -2.12 -4.65
C ILE A 17 11.27 -3.30 -4.00
N ALA A 18 10.99 -3.22 -2.70
CA ALA A 18 10.29 -4.27 -1.98
C ALA A 18 8.87 -4.51 -2.53
N ALA A 19 8.12 -3.45 -2.88
CA ALA A 19 6.78 -3.58 -3.45
C ALA A 19 6.80 -4.34 -4.78
N ARG A 20 7.78 -4.08 -5.66
CA ARG A 20 7.96 -4.83 -6.90
C ARG A 20 8.33 -6.29 -6.67
N ASP A 21 9.18 -6.57 -5.68
CA ASP A 21 9.55 -7.96 -5.35
C ASP A 21 8.37 -8.75 -4.78
N TYR A 22 7.56 -8.14 -3.91
CA TYR A 22 6.31 -8.76 -3.47
C TYR A 22 5.32 -8.96 -4.63
N LEU A 23 5.23 -8.01 -5.56
CA LEU A 23 4.39 -8.14 -6.75
C LEU A 23 4.84 -9.32 -7.62
N LYS A 24 6.15 -9.50 -7.85
CA LYS A 24 6.70 -10.66 -8.56
C LYS A 24 6.30 -11.98 -7.88
N ALA A 25 6.40 -12.02 -6.55
CA ALA A 25 6.00 -13.21 -5.78
C ALA A 25 4.50 -13.50 -5.89
N LEU A 26 3.65 -12.47 -5.84
CA LEU A 26 2.21 -12.59 -6.02
C LEU A 26 1.85 -13.05 -7.45
N ASP A 27 2.53 -12.53 -8.48
CA ASP A 27 2.33 -12.96 -9.86
C ASP A 27 2.70 -14.43 -10.07
N ILE A 28 3.79 -14.89 -9.47
CA ILE A 28 4.18 -16.31 -9.48
C ILE A 28 3.10 -17.16 -8.81
N TYR A 29 2.67 -16.76 -7.63
CA TYR A 29 1.62 -17.47 -6.89
C TYR A 29 0.31 -17.58 -7.68
N LEU A 30 -0.12 -16.48 -8.32
CA LEU A 30 -1.36 -16.46 -9.11
C LEU A 30 -1.28 -17.27 -10.41
N ARG A 31 -0.07 -17.48 -10.97
CA ARG A 31 0.09 -18.41 -12.10
C ARG A 31 -0.18 -19.86 -11.71
N ASP A 32 0.21 -20.24 -10.49
CA ASP A 32 -0.01 -21.59 -9.96
C ASP A 32 -1.43 -21.74 -9.34
N HIS A 33 -2.03 -20.63 -8.93
CA HIS A 33 -3.33 -20.57 -8.23
C HIS A 33 -4.24 -19.47 -8.83
N PRO A 34 -4.70 -19.60 -10.08
CA PRO A 34 -5.40 -18.52 -10.80
C PRO A 34 -6.72 -18.10 -10.16
N ASP A 35 -7.36 -18.97 -9.40
CA ASP A 35 -8.64 -18.70 -8.73
C ASP A 35 -8.49 -18.23 -7.26
N ALA A 36 -7.26 -18.02 -6.78
CA ALA A 36 -7.02 -17.65 -5.38
C ALA A 36 -7.63 -16.27 -5.07
N PHE A 37 -7.32 -15.26 -5.88
CA PHE A 37 -7.88 -13.92 -5.78
C PHE A 37 -7.62 -13.12 -7.08
N GLU A 38 -8.45 -12.10 -7.31
CA GLU A 38 -8.23 -11.11 -8.36
C GLU A 38 -7.36 -9.97 -7.80
N LEU A 39 -6.16 -9.79 -8.35
CA LEU A 39 -5.19 -8.76 -7.93
C LEU A 39 -5.32 -7.51 -8.79
N ARG A 40 -5.37 -6.34 -8.14
CA ARG A 40 -5.21 -5.05 -8.79
C ARG A 40 -4.22 -4.19 -8.02
N LEU A 41 -3.52 -3.30 -8.74
CA LEU A 41 -2.54 -2.38 -8.17
C LEU A 41 -3.05 -0.96 -8.18
N TYR A 42 -2.77 -0.26 -7.08
CA TYR A 42 -2.91 1.19 -6.98
C TYR A 42 -1.53 1.81 -6.70
N SER A 43 -0.97 2.49 -7.71
CA SER A 43 0.32 3.19 -7.58
C SER A 43 0.13 4.55 -6.94
N CYS A 44 0.73 4.77 -5.76
CA CYS A 44 0.56 6.01 -4.99
C CYS A 44 1.42 7.17 -5.48
N VAL A 45 2.50 6.91 -6.19
CA VAL A 45 3.43 7.90 -6.74
C VAL A 45 3.77 7.51 -8.16
N ALA A 46 3.54 8.44 -9.09
CA ALA A 46 4.09 8.36 -10.43
C ALA A 46 5.30 9.30 -10.47
N ALA A 47 6.50 8.77 -10.32
CA ALA A 47 7.68 9.52 -10.72
C ALA A 47 7.82 9.39 -12.25
N GLU A 48 7.79 10.51 -12.93
CA GLU A 48 8.11 10.60 -14.35
C GLU A 48 9.61 10.27 -14.49
N ASP A 49 10.02 9.45 -15.46
CA ASP A 49 11.41 9.15 -15.82
C ASP A 49 12.23 8.17 -14.95
N ILE A 50 11.61 7.21 -14.29
CA ILE A 50 12.38 6.16 -13.62
C ILE A 50 12.82 5.10 -14.64
N GLN A 51 14.13 4.84 -14.69
CA GLN A 51 14.66 3.67 -15.40
C GLN A 51 14.32 2.40 -14.61
N MET A 52 13.22 1.78 -14.96
CA MET A 52 12.84 0.43 -14.54
C MET A 52 13.13 -0.58 -15.66
N ASP A 53 13.35 -1.83 -15.26
CA ASP A 53 13.38 -2.94 -16.22
C ASP A 53 12.02 -3.03 -16.95
N GLU A 54 12.08 -3.32 -18.26
CA GLU A 54 10.88 -3.45 -19.10
C GLU A 54 9.95 -4.57 -18.59
N SER A 55 10.50 -5.61 -17.98
CA SER A 55 9.71 -6.70 -17.39
C SER A 55 8.94 -6.23 -16.14
N GLU A 56 9.52 -5.37 -15.33
CA GLU A 56 8.87 -4.77 -14.16
C GLU A 56 7.75 -3.82 -14.60
N HIS A 57 7.99 -3.02 -15.63
CA HIS A 57 6.98 -2.15 -16.22
C HIS A 57 5.75 -2.95 -16.67
N LYS A 58 5.96 -3.99 -17.49
CA LYS A 58 4.88 -4.87 -17.98
C LYS A 58 4.14 -5.56 -16.84
N LEU A 59 4.84 -5.93 -15.79
CA LEU A 59 4.23 -6.58 -14.63
C LEU A 59 3.31 -5.61 -13.86
N ILE A 60 3.75 -4.37 -13.66
CA ILE A 60 2.92 -3.33 -13.03
C ILE A 60 1.69 -3.06 -13.90
N GLU A 61 1.87 -2.79 -15.19
CA GLU A 61 0.79 -2.49 -16.13
C GLU A 61 -0.25 -3.61 -16.23
N LYS A 62 0.17 -4.86 -16.07
CA LYS A 62 -0.73 -6.03 -16.06
C LYS A 62 -1.81 -5.92 -15.00
N TYR A 63 -1.50 -5.36 -13.84
CA TYR A 63 -2.38 -5.33 -12.67
C TYR A 63 -2.90 -3.94 -12.31
N GLU A 64 -2.26 -2.87 -12.80
CA GLU A 64 -2.57 -1.49 -12.43
C GLU A 64 -3.98 -1.08 -12.93
N PHE A 65 -4.69 -0.29 -12.12
CA PHE A 65 -5.93 0.35 -12.54
C PHE A 65 -5.65 1.32 -13.69
N LYS A 66 -6.45 1.27 -14.73
CA LYS A 66 -6.27 2.10 -15.92
C LYS A 66 -6.70 3.56 -15.71
N ASN A 67 -7.69 3.77 -14.85
CA ASN A 67 -8.28 5.06 -14.51
C ASN A 67 -9.19 4.93 -13.30
N ASP A 68 -9.76 6.05 -12.85
CA ASP A 68 -10.67 6.09 -11.70
C ASP A 68 -11.97 5.32 -11.93
N GLU A 69 -12.49 5.24 -13.16
CA GLU A 69 -13.70 4.46 -13.47
C GLU A 69 -13.45 2.94 -13.28
N ASP A 70 -12.29 2.46 -13.73
CA ASP A 70 -11.87 1.07 -13.53
C ASP A 70 -11.70 0.73 -12.05
N LEU A 71 -11.10 1.65 -11.28
CA LEU A 71 -11.00 1.55 -9.82
C LEU A 71 -12.39 1.49 -9.18
N ASP A 72 -13.27 2.44 -9.48
CA ASP A 72 -14.60 2.55 -8.90
C ASP A 72 -15.44 1.31 -9.16
N LYS A 73 -15.35 0.77 -10.37
CA LYS A 73 -16.03 -0.47 -10.74
C LYS A 73 -15.49 -1.69 -9.96
N PHE A 74 -14.18 -1.73 -9.73
CA PHE A 74 -13.57 -2.84 -9.00
C PHE A 74 -13.96 -2.84 -7.52
N ILE A 75 -13.94 -1.67 -6.88
CA ILE A 75 -14.23 -1.49 -5.44
C ILE A 75 -15.73 -1.36 -5.14
N ALA A 76 -16.60 -1.44 -6.14
CA ALA A 76 -18.05 -1.52 -5.93
C ALA A 76 -18.47 -2.81 -5.21
N ASP A 77 -17.67 -3.87 -5.34
CA ASP A 77 -17.81 -5.11 -4.59
C ASP A 77 -16.79 -5.15 -3.43
N ASP A 78 -16.96 -6.14 -2.55
CA ASP A 78 -16.07 -6.40 -1.42
C ASP A 78 -14.62 -6.66 -1.87
N PHE A 79 -13.67 -6.00 -1.23
CA PHE A 79 -12.24 -6.19 -1.47
C PHE A 79 -11.42 -6.05 -0.17
N ASP A 80 -10.26 -6.70 -0.15
CA ASP A 80 -9.25 -6.53 0.88
C ASP A 80 -8.13 -5.62 0.37
N LEU A 81 -7.47 -4.89 1.27
CA LEU A 81 -6.41 -3.95 0.96
C LEU A 81 -5.08 -4.37 1.58
N LEU A 82 -4.06 -4.54 0.74
CA LEU A 82 -2.67 -4.61 1.15
C LEU A 82 -2.01 -3.27 0.83
N TRP A 83 -1.50 -2.55 1.83
CA TRP A 83 -0.83 -1.29 1.60
C TRP A 83 0.62 -1.30 2.07
N HIS A 84 1.50 -0.84 1.20
CA HIS A 84 2.94 -0.90 1.36
C HIS A 84 3.54 0.49 1.12
N LEU A 85 3.33 1.37 2.08
CA LEU A 85 3.80 2.76 2.07
C LEU A 85 3.80 3.32 3.48
N PRO A 86 4.61 4.36 3.74
CA PRO A 86 4.60 5.06 5.01
C PRO A 86 3.23 5.66 5.33
N PRO A 87 2.69 5.46 6.55
CA PRO A 87 1.34 5.89 6.93
C PRO A 87 0.98 7.36 6.68
N PRO A 88 1.90 8.34 6.83
CA PRO A 88 1.57 9.76 6.71
C PRO A 88 1.23 10.23 5.30
N LEU A 89 1.35 9.37 4.30
CA LEU A 89 0.92 9.72 2.94
C LEU A 89 -0.60 9.85 2.82
N VAL A 90 -1.32 9.50 3.87
CA VAL A 90 -2.78 9.57 3.92
C VAL A 90 -3.21 10.78 4.74
N ASN A 91 -3.62 11.85 4.08
CA ASN A 91 -4.17 13.03 4.74
C ASN A 91 -5.71 13.02 4.69
N PHE A 92 -6.33 13.10 5.86
CA PHE A 92 -7.77 12.94 6.06
C PHE A 92 -8.54 14.25 6.20
N GLY A 93 -8.14 15.29 5.51
CA GLY A 93 -8.88 16.56 5.53
C GLY A 93 -8.65 17.41 6.78
N ASP A 94 -7.69 17.07 7.61
CA ASP A 94 -7.21 17.99 8.65
C ASP A 94 -6.32 19.05 7.98
N GLU A 95 -6.82 20.29 7.90
CA GLU A 95 -6.10 21.42 7.27
C GLU A 95 -4.69 21.67 7.87
N ARG A 96 -4.43 21.14 9.07
CA ARG A 96 -3.13 21.20 9.72
C ARG A 96 -2.09 20.26 9.07
N PHE A 97 -2.54 19.29 8.31
CA PHE A 97 -1.70 18.40 7.52
C PHE A 97 -1.91 18.72 6.05
N LYS A 98 -1.02 19.52 5.47
CA LYS A 98 -1.03 19.69 4.02
C LYS A 98 -0.96 18.31 3.37
N PRO A 99 -1.79 18.02 2.36
CA PRO A 99 -1.69 16.76 1.63
C PRO A 99 -0.24 16.56 1.20
N SER A 100 0.33 15.41 1.51
CA SER A 100 1.54 15.01 0.80
C SER A 100 1.20 15.04 -0.70
N PRO A 101 2.10 15.52 -1.57
CA PRO A 101 1.85 15.56 -3.02
C PRO A 101 1.39 14.22 -3.64
N GLY A 102 1.51 13.12 -2.90
CA GLY A 102 1.11 11.78 -3.35
C GLY A 102 -0.23 11.26 -2.82
N CYS A 103 -0.97 12.02 -2.00
CA CYS A 103 -2.24 11.55 -1.47
C CYS A 103 -3.40 11.96 -2.39
N SER A 104 -3.98 11.00 -3.10
CA SER A 104 -5.15 11.23 -3.93
C SER A 104 -6.45 10.91 -3.19
N PRO A 105 -7.61 11.49 -3.60
CA PRO A 105 -8.93 11.10 -3.10
C PRO A 105 -9.19 9.59 -3.21
N SER A 106 -8.68 8.95 -4.24
CA SER A 106 -8.83 7.53 -4.50
C SER A 106 -8.13 6.65 -3.45
N MET A 107 -6.99 7.09 -2.90
CA MET A 107 -6.31 6.40 -1.80
C MET A 107 -7.18 6.38 -0.53
N SER A 108 -7.76 7.52 -0.16
CA SER A 108 -8.67 7.60 0.98
C SER A 108 -9.90 6.71 0.79
N LYS A 109 -10.42 6.66 -0.43
CA LYS A 109 -11.55 5.81 -0.79
C LYS A 109 -11.22 4.32 -0.60
N LEU A 110 -10.03 3.88 -1.03
CA LEU A 110 -9.57 2.50 -0.83
C LEU A 110 -9.51 2.13 0.65
N LEU A 111 -8.90 2.99 1.46
CA LEU A 111 -8.74 2.76 2.90
C LEU A 111 -10.07 2.74 3.67
N LEU A 112 -11.05 3.56 3.22
CA LEU A 112 -12.36 3.66 3.88
C LEU A 112 -13.34 2.55 3.48
N SER A 113 -13.13 1.93 2.31
CA SER A 113 -14.11 1.00 1.72
C SER A 113 -13.68 -0.46 1.77
N CYS A 114 -12.41 -0.76 2.11
CA CYS A 114 -11.94 -2.16 2.18
C CYS A 114 -12.56 -2.92 3.35
N ASN A 115 -12.77 -4.22 3.17
CA ASN A 115 -13.26 -5.11 4.22
C ASN A 115 -12.19 -5.37 5.28
N LYS A 116 -10.97 -5.63 4.82
CA LYS A 116 -9.80 -5.83 5.67
C LYS A 116 -8.61 -5.09 5.09
N SER A 117 -7.78 -4.57 5.97
CA SER A 117 -6.55 -3.91 5.58
C SER A 117 -5.33 -4.52 6.27
N VAL A 118 -4.30 -4.77 5.49
CA VAL A 118 -3.00 -5.23 5.96
C VAL A 118 -1.94 -4.22 5.54
N SER A 119 -1.15 -3.75 6.50
CA SER A 119 -0.04 -2.85 6.24
C SER A 119 1.29 -3.59 6.23
N LEU A 120 2.09 -3.42 5.18
CA LEU A 120 3.49 -3.84 5.13
C LEU A 120 4.36 -2.65 5.51
N LEU A 121 5.03 -2.71 6.65
CA LEU A 121 5.82 -1.60 7.18
C LEU A 121 7.24 -2.03 7.53
N ALA A 122 8.19 -1.19 7.12
CA ALA A 122 9.56 -1.19 7.61
C ALA A 122 9.89 0.17 8.21
N TRP A 123 10.67 0.18 9.28
CA TRP A 123 11.11 1.39 9.94
C TRP A 123 12.55 1.22 10.46
N GLU A 124 13.33 2.27 10.41
CA GLU A 124 14.78 2.19 10.63
C GLU A 124 15.21 2.77 11.99
N THR A 125 14.29 3.39 12.74
CA THR A 125 14.59 3.97 14.05
C THR A 125 13.81 3.31 15.18
N ASP A 126 14.24 3.52 16.42
CA ASP A 126 13.67 2.93 17.64
C ASP A 126 12.39 3.60 18.13
N THR A 127 11.98 4.68 17.47
CA THR A 127 10.78 5.44 17.82
C THR A 127 9.88 5.65 16.60
N VAL A 128 8.58 5.42 16.79
CA VAL A 128 7.59 5.67 15.74
C VAL A 128 7.23 7.16 15.72
N PRO A 129 7.31 7.83 14.54
CA PRO A 129 6.93 9.23 14.43
C PRO A 129 5.51 9.51 14.87
N THR A 130 5.26 10.68 15.44
CA THR A 130 3.92 11.09 15.89
C THR A 130 2.91 11.09 14.74
N GLU A 131 3.33 11.46 13.53
CA GLU A 131 2.50 11.47 12.33
C GLU A 131 2.02 10.07 11.96
N TRP A 132 2.85 9.05 12.16
CA TRP A 132 2.48 7.65 11.92
C TRP A 132 1.43 7.19 12.94
N LYS A 133 1.62 7.54 14.22
CA LYS A 133 0.64 7.23 15.27
C LYS A 133 -0.72 7.81 14.93
N ARG A 134 -0.76 9.09 14.54
CA ARG A 134 -2.00 9.76 14.14
C ARG A 134 -2.63 9.12 12.90
N ALA A 135 -1.84 8.77 11.89
CA ALA A 135 -2.36 8.08 10.70
C ALA A 135 -3.06 6.77 11.07
N PHE A 136 -2.49 5.99 12.00
CA PHE A 136 -3.08 4.75 12.48
C PHE A 136 -4.26 4.94 13.45
N GLU A 137 -4.39 6.08 14.11
CA GLU A 137 -5.60 6.45 14.85
C GLU A 137 -6.80 6.66 13.92
N TYR A 138 -6.56 7.18 12.71
CA TYR A 138 -7.59 7.38 11.69
C TYR A 138 -7.88 6.12 10.87
N TYR A 139 -6.85 5.35 10.54
CA TYR A 139 -6.93 4.13 9.74
C TYR A 139 -6.11 3.03 10.38
N PRO A 140 -6.64 2.43 11.44
CA PRO A 140 -5.99 1.26 12.03
C PRO A 140 -6.06 0.11 11.03
N PRO A 141 -4.92 -0.43 10.58
CA PRO A 141 -4.95 -1.66 9.80
C PRO A 141 -5.38 -2.81 10.69
N ASP A 142 -6.08 -3.79 10.13
CA ASP A 142 -6.41 -5.03 10.85
C ASP A 142 -5.16 -5.81 11.22
N LYS A 143 -4.08 -5.64 10.45
CA LYS A 143 -2.80 -6.28 10.70
C LYS A 143 -1.63 -5.47 10.15
N ILE A 144 -0.52 -5.48 10.90
CA ILE A 144 0.76 -4.97 10.43
C ILE A 144 1.72 -6.15 10.23
N ILE A 145 2.34 -6.22 9.06
CA ILE A 145 3.43 -7.16 8.76
C ILE A 145 4.73 -6.36 8.68
N THR A 146 5.74 -6.83 9.39
CA THR A 146 7.04 -6.17 9.44
C THR A 146 8.16 -7.15 9.07
N PRO A 147 9.30 -6.66 8.51
CA PRO A 147 10.38 -7.52 8.05
C PRO A 147 11.20 -8.14 9.20
N SER A 148 11.06 -7.66 10.43
CA SER A 148 11.88 -8.11 11.54
C SER A 148 11.17 -8.06 12.89
N ARG A 149 11.64 -8.85 13.87
CA ARG A 149 11.20 -8.77 15.27
C ARG A 149 11.46 -7.40 15.88
N TRP A 150 12.56 -6.77 15.52
CA TRP A 150 12.89 -5.43 16.00
C TRP A 150 11.84 -4.41 15.55
N ASN A 151 11.45 -4.42 14.29
CA ASN A 151 10.36 -3.57 13.79
C ASN A 151 9.05 -3.84 14.53
N LYS A 152 8.71 -5.12 14.75
CA LYS A 152 7.54 -5.50 15.53
C LYS A 152 7.57 -4.85 16.92
N ASP A 153 8.68 -5.01 17.65
CA ASP A 153 8.83 -4.47 19.02
C ASP A 153 8.71 -2.94 19.03
N VAL A 154 9.24 -2.25 18.01
CA VAL A 154 9.13 -0.78 17.86
C VAL A 154 7.69 -0.36 17.65
N PHE A 155 6.96 -1.03 16.76
CA PHE A 155 5.56 -0.70 16.48
C PHE A 155 4.63 -1.06 17.66
N GLU A 156 4.80 -2.21 18.31
CA GLU A 156 4.01 -2.58 19.48
C GLU A 156 4.19 -1.58 20.64
N LYS A 157 5.42 -1.13 20.90
CA LYS A 157 5.71 -0.13 21.93
C LYS A 157 5.23 1.27 21.56
N GLY A 158 5.30 1.60 20.27
CA GLY A 158 5.07 2.96 19.77
C GLY A 158 3.63 3.29 19.42
N MET A 159 2.81 2.32 19.01
CA MET A 159 1.51 2.59 18.39
C MET A 159 0.31 1.99 19.12
N GLN A 160 0.49 1.14 20.12
CA GLN A 160 -0.61 0.41 20.77
C GLN A 160 -1.52 -0.34 19.78
N VAL A 161 -0.95 -0.83 18.68
CA VAL A 161 -1.68 -1.60 17.65
C VAL A 161 -1.64 -3.06 18.08
N PRO A 162 -2.74 -3.81 17.95
CA PRO A 162 -2.81 -5.22 18.30
C PRO A 162 -1.95 -6.11 17.41
#